data_201756337f6d9604f2216e7c947892ad
#
_entry.id   201756337f6d9604f2216e7c947892ad
#
_cell.length_a   1.000
_cell.length_b   1.000
_cell.length_c   1.000
_cell.angle_alpha   90.00
_cell.angle_beta   90.00
_cell.angle_gamma   90.00
#
_symmetry.space_group_name_H-M   'P 1'
#
loop_
_entity.id
_entity.type
_entity.pdbx_description
1 polymer ?
#
loop_
_entity_poly.entity_id
_entity_poly.type
_entity_poly.pdbx_seq_one_letter_code
_entity_poly.pdbx_strand_id
1 'polypeptide(L)'
;MPKKPDEFAVHISLSGGNKEEVRFGNIQDFQKWYSSELVAKADSNQFINVPIKNIQGEYMVVRPCHVVALRVEPVFYGSVDREF
;
A
#
# COMPACT_ATOMS: atom_id res chain seq x y z
N MET A 1 9.12 -20.56 15.51
CA MET A 1 8.29 -20.22 14.45
C MET A 1 8.30 -18.79 14.20
N PRO A 2 8.42 -18.41 12.97
CA PRO A 2 8.38 -17.00 12.69
C PRO A 2 6.98 -16.49 12.89
N LYS A 3 6.90 -15.29 13.35
CA LYS A 3 5.64 -14.67 13.55
C LYS A 3 5.12 -14.14 12.22
N LYS A 4 3.83 -14.24 12.00
CA LYS A 4 3.26 -13.70 10.81
C LYS A 4 3.04 -12.21 10.97
N PRO A 5 3.21 -11.44 9.93
CA PRO A 5 2.93 -10.01 10.01
C PRO A 5 1.47 -9.75 10.30
N ASP A 6 1.21 -8.72 11.05
CA ASP A 6 -0.17 -8.34 11.35
C ASP A 6 -0.77 -7.54 10.22
N GLU A 7 0.03 -6.80 9.52
CA GLU A 7 -0.44 -6.10 8.33
C GLU A 7 0.77 -5.72 7.50
N PHE A 8 0.54 -5.08 6.37
CA PHE A 8 1.62 -4.69 5.48
C PHE A 8 1.50 -3.20 5.18
N ALA A 9 2.60 -2.50 5.31
CA ALA A 9 2.67 -1.09 4.97
C ALA A 9 3.23 -0.99 3.55
N VAL A 10 2.46 -0.42 2.66
CA VAL A 10 2.89 -0.24 1.29
C VAL A 10 3.28 1.21 1.10
N HIS A 11 4.54 1.41 0.77
CA HIS A 11 5.08 2.75 0.58
C HIS A 11 5.07 3.06 -0.90
N ILE A 12 4.29 4.04 -1.29
CA ILE A 12 4.12 4.40 -2.68
C ILE A 12 4.95 5.64 -2.95
N SER A 13 5.90 5.52 -3.85
CA SER A 13 6.72 6.67 -4.24
C SER A 13 6.17 7.23 -5.53
N LEU A 14 5.90 8.52 -5.53
CA LEU A 14 5.30 9.17 -6.69
C LEU A 14 6.31 10.07 -7.37
N SER A 15 6.09 10.33 -8.63
CA SER A 15 6.97 11.24 -9.35
C SER A 15 6.89 12.61 -8.67
N GLY A 16 8.00 13.28 -8.62
CA GLY A 16 8.06 14.56 -7.92
C GLY A 16 8.54 14.42 -6.48
N GLY A 17 8.79 13.20 -6.02
CA GLY A 17 9.37 13.02 -4.71
C GLY A 17 8.39 12.80 -3.58
N ASN A 18 7.10 12.78 -3.87
CA ASN A 18 6.11 12.55 -2.82
C ASN A 18 6.02 11.07 -2.48
N LYS A 19 5.68 10.78 -1.25
CA LYS A 19 5.53 9.42 -0.79
C LYS A 19 4.28 9.30 0.04
N GLU A 20 3.60 8.16 -0.10
CA GLU A 20 2.40 7.88 0.69
C GLU A 20 2.51 6.49 1.26
N GLU A 21 1.89 6.27 2.38
CA GLU A 21 1.89 4.95 2.99
C GLU A 21 0.47 4.45 3.12
N VAL A 22 0.25 3.20 2.71
CA VAL A 22 -1.07 2.59 2.75
C VAL A 22 -0.95 1.27 3.46
N ARG A 23 -1.88 0.92 4.32
CA ARG A 23 -1.83 -0.33 5.06
C ARG A 23 -2.81 -1.33 4.52
N PHE A 24 -2.34 -2.55 4.31
CA PHE A 24 -3.20 -3.65 3.88
C PHE A 24 -3.19 -4.72 4.95
N GLY A 25 -4.33 -5.31 5.21
CA GLY A 25 -4.45 -6.33 6.25
C GLY A 25 -3.74 -7.62 5.89
N ASN A 26 -3.62 -7.91 4.62
CA ASN A 26 -2.91 -9.10 4.19
C ASN A 26 -2.30 -8.85 2.84
N ILE A 27 -1.38 -9.73 2.45
CA ILE A 27 -0.63 -9.52 1.22
C ILE A 27 -1.51 -9.78 0.00
N GLN A 28 -2.51 -10.64 0.14
CA GLN A 28 -3.39 -10.96 -0.97
C GLN A 28 -4.19 -9.74 -1.38
N ASP A 29 -4.65 -8.96 -0.43
CA ASP A 29 -5.40 -7.75 -0.75
C ASP A 29 -4.52 -6.76 -1.51
N PHE A 30 -3.27 -6.64 -1.12
CA PHE A 30 -2.35 -5.77 -1.84
C PHE A 30 -2.14 -6.29 -3.25
N GLN A 31 -1.91 -7.58 -3.42
CA GLN A 31 -1.64 -8.15 -4.72
C GLN A 31 -2.83 -7.99 -5.64
N LYS A 32 -4.04 -8.12 -5.09
CA LYS A 32 -5.24 -7.95 -5.88
C LYS A 32 -5.36 -6.51 -6.36
N TRP A 33 -5.16 -5.56 -5.48
CA TRP A 33 -5.23 -4.16 -5.86
C TRP A 33 -4.15 -3.83 -6.89
N TYR A 34 -2.95 -4.32 -6.65
CA TYR A 34 -1.82 -4.04 -7.51
C TYR A 34 -2.10 -4.54 -8.94
N SER A 35 -2.56 -5.76 -9.08
CA SER A 35 -2.76 -6.31 -10.41
C SER A 35 -4.02 -5.78 -11.09
N SER A 36 -5.10 -5.56 -10.35
CA SER A 36 -6.34 -5.16 -10.98
C SER A 36 -6.43 -3.66 -11.21
N GLU A 37 -5.73 -2.86 -10.43
CA GLU A 37 -5.82 -1.42 -10.58
C GLU A 37 -4.52 -0.83 -11.12
N LEU A 38 -3.42 -1.09 -10.47
CA LEU A 38 -2.20 -0.42 -10.83
C LEU A 38 -1.62 -0.93 -12.13
N VAL A 39 -1.43 -2.23 -12.22
CA VAL A 39 -0.85 -2.83 -13.41
C VAL A 39 -1.82 -2.75 -14.59
N ALA A 40 -3.07 -3.06 -14.33
CA ALA A 40 -4.08 -3.08 -15.39
C ALA A 40 -4.27 -1.71 -16.03
N LYS A 41 -4.05 -0.65 -15.26
CA LYS A 41 -4.26 0.70 -15.78
C LYS A 41 -2.96 1.48 -15.88
N ALA A 42 -1.84 0.78 -15.96
CA ALA A 42 -0.54 1.42 -15.92
C ALA A 42 -0.34 2.41 -17.04
N ASP A 43 -0.92 2.16 -18.20
CA ASP A 43 -0.76 3.06 -19.33
C ASP A 43 -1.85 4.10 -19.42
N SER A 44 -2.70 4.16 -18.41
CA SER A 44 -3.85 5.04 -18.47
C SER A 44 -3.56 6.31 -17.70
N ASN A 45 -4.28 7.37 -18.05
CA ASN A 45 -4.18 8.60 -17.32
C ASN A 45 -5.27 8.68 -16.28
N GLN A 46 -6.03 7.62 -16.07
CA GLN A 46 -7.13 7.64 -15.15
C GLN A 46 -6.63 7.60 -13.72
N PHE A 47 -7.42 8.18 -12.83
CA PHE A 47 -7.15 8.02 -11.41
C PHE A 47 -7.67 6.67 -10.97
N ILE A 48 -6.96 6.04 -10.07
CA ILE A 48 -7.43 4.81 -9.46
C ILE A 48 -7.54 5.04 -7.96
N ASN A 49 -8.43 4.32 -7.31
CA ASN A 49 -8.58 4.42 -5.87
C ASN A 49 -7.50 3.64 -5.16
N VAL A 50 -7.01 4.21 -4.08
CA VAL A 50 -6.07 3.52 -3.21
C VAL A 50 -6.85 3.15 -1.95
N PRO A 51 -6.86 1.88 -1.56
CA PRO A 51 -7.66 1.45 -0.41
C PRO A 51 -7.00 1.84 0.91
N ILE A 52 -7.28 3.02 1.38
CA ILE A 52 -6.72 3.46 2.64
C ILE A 52 -7.71 3.16 3.75
N LYS A 53 -7.17 2.80 4.93
CA LYS A 53 -8.00 2.62 6.04
C LYS A 53 -8.14 3.91 6.68
N ASN A 54 -9.26 4.51 6.55
CA ASN A 54 -9.34 5.83 7.01
C ASN A 54 -10.45 6.03 7.92
N ILE A 55 -10.53 7.17 8.43
CA ILE A 55 -11.56 7.63 9.21
C ILE A 55 -12.53 8.15 8.30
N GLN A 56 -13.70 8.42 8.62
CA GLN A 56 -14.71 8.75 7.73
C GLN A 56 -14.41 9.79 6.75
N GLY A 57 -14.74 9.59 5.58
CA GLY A 57 -14.70 10.58 4.52
C GLY A 57 -13.40 10.72 3.79
N GLU A 58 -12.38 10.07 4.24
CA GLU A 58 -11.09 10.22 3.60
C GLU A 58 -10.90 9.21 2.49
N TYR A 59 -10.35 9.61 1.37
CA TYR A 59 -10.03 8.66 0.33
C TYR A 59 -8.84 9.20 -0.45
N MET A 60 -8.20 8.32 -1.21
CA MET A 60 -7.02 8.68 -1.95
C MET A 60 -7.10 8.12 -3.35
N VAL A 61 -6.73 8.92 -4.33
CA VAL A 61 -6.65 8.47 -5.72
C VAL A 61 -5.30 8.86 -6.27
N VAL A 62 -4.77 8.05 -7.17
CA VAL A 62 -3.50 8.36 -7.81
C VAL A 62 -3.59 7.98 -9.27
N ARG A 63 -2.73 8.55 -10.07
CA ARG A 63 -2.60 8.13 -11.47
C ARG A 63 -1.48 7.11 -11.53
N PRO A 64 -1.76 5.92 -12.06
CA PRO A 64 -0.73 4.87 -12.09
C PRO A 64 0.56 5.29 -12.75
N CYS A 65 0.48 6.14 -13.74
CA CYS A 65 1.69 6.56 -14.46
C CYS A 65 2.63 7.42 -13.61
N HIS A 66 2.15 7.89 -12.47
CA HIS A 66 3.00 8.68 -11.58
C HIS A 66 3.58 7.84 -10.44
N VAL A 67 3.26 6.57 -10.37
CA VAL A 67 3.80 5.70 -9.33
C VAL A 67 5.13 5.17 -9.85
N VAL A 68 6.21 5.53 -9.19
CA VAL A 68 7.53 5.12 -9.65
C VAL A 68 8.10 3.94 -8.89
N ALA A 69 7.62 3.69 -7.69
CA ALA A 69 8.10 2.54 -6.91
C ALA A 69 7.11 2.20 -5.82
N LEU A 70 7.11 0.94 -5.44
CA LEU A 70 6.31 0.47 -4.33
C LEU A 70 7.22 -0.37 -3.45
N ARG A 71 7.10 -0.22 -2.16
CA ARG A 71 7.84 -1.05 -1.22
C ARG A 71 6.85 -1.59 -0.21
N VAL A 72 6.85 -2.87 -0.01
CA VAL A 72 5.94 -3.51 0.92
C VAL A 72 6.73 -3.93 2.15
N GLU A 73 6.28 -3.48 3.28
CA GLU A 73 6.97 -3.74 4.53
C GLU A 73 6.05 -4.47 5.50
N PRO A 74 6.45 -5.61 6.03
CA PRO A 74 5.62 -6.30 7.00
C PRO A 74 5.61 -5.54 8.32
N VAL A 75 4.46 -5.47 8.94
CA VAL A 75 4.30 -4.74 10.20
C VAL A 75 3.83 -5.71 11.25
N PHE A 76 4.48 -5.66 12.40
CA PHE A 76 4.13 -6.54 13.50
C PHE A 76 3.71 -5.70 14.69
N TYR A 77 2.62 -6.08 15.30
CA TYR A 77 2.17 -5.41 16.52
C TYR A 77 2.72 -6.18 17.70
N GLY A 78 2.38 -5.80 18.85
CA GLY A 78 2.81 -6.51 20.01
C GLY A 78 4.25 -6.26 20.31
N SER A 79 4.55 -5.08 20.52
CA SER A 79 5.88 -4.68 20.72
C SER A 79 6.60 -5.40 21.78
N VAL A 80 5.91 -6.01 22.70
CA VAL A 80 6.62 -6.69 23.69
C VAL A 80 7.47 -7.75 23.13
N ASP A 81 7.09 -8.25 22.00
CA ASP A 81 7.87 -9.27 21.47
C ASP A 81 9.16 -8.85 21.02
N ARG A 82 9.40 -7.62 21.02
CA ARG A 82 10.54 -7.18 20.48
C ARG A 82 11.52 -6.87 21.40
N GLU A 83 11.36 -7.09 22.55
CA GLU A 83 12.27 -6.70 23.36
C GLU A 83 13.37 -7.44 23.19
N PHE A 84 14.30 -7.16 23.39
CA PHE A 84 15.42 -7.89 23.14
C PHE A 84 16.45 -7.67 24.10
#